data_af3c879892e9f2221a774ce5e3222956
#
_entry.id   af3c879892e9f2221a774ce5e3222956
#
_cell.length_a   1.000
_cell.length_b   1.000
_cell.length_c   1.000
_cell.angle_alpha   90.00
_cell.angle_beta   90.00
_cell.angle_gamma   90.00
#
_symmetry.space_group_name_H-M   'P 1'
#
loop_
_entity.id
_entity.type
_entity.pdbx_description
1 polymer ?
#
loop_
_entity_poly.entity_id
_entity_poly.type
_entity_poly.pdbx_seq_one_letter_code
_entity_poly.pdbx_strand_id
1 'polypeptide(L)'
;MSDQTPSQASPGNIILILGDQLSPDLPSLKQGNPERDRVLMAEVADEACYVPHHKKKLAFVFAAMRHFADELRENGWSVTYVRLDDSDNSGSLPTELDRMLSETPDCSVLMTEPAEYRLRTALTSWAEQREIDLTLLEDSRFIATHAEFQEWAKGRKQLRMEYFYREMRRKTGLLMQGDEPEGGQWNFDAENRKPAQDDMFMPGPFEVEPDAITKEVLALVADRFSENFGTLEPFWFATTRAGALRALDHFVDRALASFGDYQDAMLEGRPFLYHSVLAQYINAGLLNPLEVCRRVERAYYDGDAPLNAVEGYIRQIIGWREYVRGIYWLRMPGYTKQNFLDASRELPDFYWTGETDMACMAAAIGQTRDEAYAHHIQRLMVTGNFAMLAGVDPHQVHEWYLAVYADAYEWVEAPNVIGMSQFADGGLLGSKPYAASGNYINKMSNHCVTCSYDVKKKTGPKACPFNSLYWDFLHRNKEKLRGNPRLAQPYSTWGRMSDDRQQEYLDSAATFLKRL
;
A
#
# COMPACT_ATOMS: atom_id res chain seq x y z
N MET A 1 -51.15 29.98 -29.64
CA MET A 1 -50.95 29.01 -28.57
C MET A 1 -49.85 28.09 -29.04
N SER A 2 -48.63 28.38 -28.60
CA SER A 2 -47.48 27.57 -28.90
C SER A 2 -47.43 26.41 -27.89
N ASP A 3 -47.65 25.20 -28.37
CA ASP A 3 -47.44 23.97 -27.66
C ASP A 3 -45.94 23.89 -27.28
N GLN A 4 -45.61 24.25 -26.04
CA GLN A 4 -44.32 23.87 -25.45
C GLN A 4 -44.47 22.40 -25.04
N THR A 5 -43.94 21.50 -25.84
CA THR A 5 -43.65 20.12 -25.46
C THR A 5 -42.80 20.18 -24.20
N PRO A 6 -43.15 19.46 -23.12
CA PRO A 6 -42.27 19.40 -21.93
C PRO A 6 -40.90 18.88 -22.37
N SER A 7 -39.86 19.63 -22.07
CA SER A 7 -38.48 19.16 -22.23
C SER A 7 -38.39 17.81 -21.50
N GLN A 8 -38.22 16.72 -22.25
CA GLN A 8 -37.87 15.43 -21.63
C GLN A 8 -36.63 15.68 -20.79
N ALA A 9 -36.74 15.52 -19.48
CA ALA A 9 -35.60 15.55 -18.58
C ALA A 9 -34.57 14.55 -19.11
N SER A 10 -33.34 14.99 -19.30
CA SER A 10 -32.27 14.10 -19.72
C SER A 10 -32.21 12.88 -18.77
N PRO A 11 -32.04 11.66 -19.30
CA PRO A 11 -31.94 10.47 -18.47
C PRO A 11 -30.86 10.67 -17.42
N GLY A 12 -31.03 10.12 -16.22
CA GLY A 12 -30.07 10.19 -15.14
C GLY A 12 -28.85 9.30 -15.40
N ASN A 13 -27.87 9.38 -14.52
CA ASN A 13 -26.73 8.47 -14.54
C ASN A 13 -26.82 7.47 -13.38
N ILE A 14 -26.25 6.28 -13.56
CA ILE A 14 -25.82 5.41 -12.47
C ILE A 14 -24.38 5.79 -12.13
N ILE A 15 -24.16 6.24 -10.91
CA ILE A 15 -22.82 6.58 -10.41
C ILE A 15 -22.30 5.37 -9.64
N LEU A 16 -21.35 4.62 -10.23
CA LEU A 16 -20.69 3.51 -9.53
C LEU A 16 -19.57 4.06 -8.64
N ILE A 17 -19.59 3.68 -7.34
CA ILE A 17 -18.55 4.00 -6.35
C ILE A 17 -17.95 2.70 -5.81
N LEU A 18 -16.63 2.59 -5.88
CA LEU A 18 -15.87 1.42 -5.43
C LEU A 18 -15.48 1.54 -3.96
N GLY A 19 -15.11 0.39 -3.36
CA GLY A 19 -14.72 0.32 -1.95
C GLY A 19 -13.44 1.09 -1.56
N ASP A 20 -12.64 1.49 -2.55
CA ASP A 20 -11.47 2.36 -2.37
C ASP A 20 -11.73 3.83 -2.75
N GLN A 21 -13.01 4.21 -2.99
CA GLN A 21 -13.41 5.53 -3.47
C GLN A 21 -14.33 6.27 -2.49
N LEU A 22 -14.07 6.17 -1.18
CA LEU A 22 -14.96 6.66 -0.13
C LEU A 22 -14.70 8.15 0.20
N SER A 23 -14.93 9.02 -0.78
CA SER A 23 -14.71 10.47 -0.66
C SER A 23 -15.89 11.25 -1.25
N PRO A 24 -16.43 12.27 -0.54
CA PRO A 24 -17.45 13.15 -1.09
C PRO A 24 -16.93 14.02 -2.24
N ASP A 25 -15.61 14.11 -2.40
CA ASP A 25 -14.93 14.90 -3.42
C ASP A 25 -14.69 14.16 -4.75
N LEU A 26 -15.23 12.96 -4.92
CA LEU A 26 -15.08 12.21 -6.16
C LEU A 26 -15.55 13.00 -7.38
N PRO A 27 -14.80 13.00 -8.48
CA PRO A 27 -15.22 13.65 -9.73
C PRO A 27 -16.59 13.20 -10.22
N SER A 28 -16.94 11.91 -10.07
CA SER A 28 -18.25 11.38 -10.44
C SER A 28 -19.40 11.96 -9.61
N LEU A 29 -19.21 12.16 -8.32
CA LEU A 29 -20.18 12.82 -7.45
C LEU A 29 -20.29 14.31 -7.75
N LYS A 30 -19.17 15.01 -8.00
CA LYS A 30 -19.16 16.44 -8.34
C LYS A 30 -19.82 16.76 -9.69
N GLN A 31 -19.72 15.83 -10.64
CA GLN A 31 -20.38 15.96 -11.95
C GLN A 31 -21.83 15.51 -11.91
N GLY A 32 -22.18 14.60 -11.00
CA GLY A 32 -23.51 14.07 -10.83
C GLY A 32 -24.51 15.08 -10.23
N ASN A 33 -25.79 14.75 -10.33
CA ASN A 33 -26.88 15.53 -9.76
C ASN A 33 -27.76 14.63 -8.87
N PRO A 34 -27.83 14.89 -7.54
CA PRO A 34 -28.60 14.06 -6.59
C PRO A 34 -30.09 13.94 -6.91
N GLU A 35 -30.68 14.93 -7.62
CA GLU A 35 -32.11 14.92 -7.96
C GLU A 35 -32.48 13.90 -9.05
N ARG A 36 -31.52 13.47 -9.87
CA ARG A 36 -31.79 12.60 -11.04
C ARG A 36 -30.91 11.37 -11.12
N ASP A 37 -29.68 11.47 -10.59
CA ASP A 37 -28.68 10.41 -10.69
C ASP A 37 -28.79 9.45 -9.47
N ARG A 38 -28.44 8.18 -9.66
CA ARG A 38 -28.48 7.17 -8.62
C ARG A 38 -27.07 6.64 -8.35
N VAL A 39 -26.70 6.50 -7.09
CA VAL A 39 -25.42 5.90 -6.69
C VAL A 39 -25.62 4.40 -6.51
N LEU A 40 -24.68 3.61 -7.07
CA LEU A 40 -24.53 2.18 -6.80
C LEU A 40 -23.26 1.94 -6.01
N MET A 41 -23.39 1.24 -4.89
CA MET A 41 -22.28 0.67 -4.12
C MET A 41 -22.61 -0.78 -3.80
N ALA A 42 -21.64 -1.70 -3.95
CA ALA A 42 -21.87 -3.12 -3.72
C ALA A 42 -20.68 -3.81 -3.09
N GLU A 43 -20.96 -4.61 -2.04
CA GLU A 43 -20.04 -5.59 -1.49
C GLU A 43 -20.17 -6.87 -2.33
N VAL A 44 -19.18 -7.19 -3.17
CA VAL A 44 -19.27 -8.34 -4.08
C VAL A 44 -18.16 -9.37 -3.81
N ALA A 45 -18.49 -10.63 -4.05
CA ALA A 45 -17.56 -11.74 -3.84
C ALA A 45 -16.30 -11.62 -4.70
N ASP A 46 -16.42 -11.16 -5.95
CA ASP A 46 -15.28 -10.97 -6.86
C ASP A 46 -14.22 -10.03 -6.27
N GLU A 47 -14.65 -9.00 -5.52
CA GLU A 47 -13.71 -8.06 -4.88
C GLU A 47 -13.25 -8.53 -3.50
N ALA A 48 -14.06 -9.30 -2.80
CA ALA A 48 -13.72 -9.81 -1.47
C ALA A 48 -12.80 -11.04 -1.51
N CYS A 49 -12.76 -11.79 -2.63
CA CYS A 49 -12.16 -13.12 -2.70
C CYS A 49 -11.07 -13.28 -3.78
N TYR A 50 -10.73 -12.26 -4.57
CA TYR A 50 -9.70 -12.40 -5.62
C TYR A 50 -8.30 -12.72 -5.06
N VAL A 51 -8.05 -12.35 -3.79
CA VAL A 51 -7.00 -12.88 -2.92
C VAL A 51 -7.59 -13.12 -1.52
N PRO A 52 -7.00 -13.97 -0.66
CA PRO A 52 -7.52 -14.22 0.68
C PRO A 52 -7.24 -13.03 1.62
N HIS A 53 -7.97 -11.96 1.46
CA HIS A 53 -7.79 -10.72 2.21
C HIS A 53 -7.82 -10.92 3.72
N HIS A 54 -7.00 -10.18 4.44
CA HIS A 54 -7.00 -10.10 5.90
C HIS A 54 -8.39 -9.72 6.44
N LYS A 55 -8.84 -10.40 7.50
CA LYS A 55 -10.16 -10.17 8.11
C LYS A 55 -10.41 -8.70 8.48
N LYS A 56 -9.42 -8.03 9.09
CA LYS A 56 -9.52 -6.59 9.42
C LYS A 56 -9.63 -5.70 8.19
N LYS A 57 -8.99 -6.05 7.07
CA LYS A 57 -9.11 -5.30 5.81
C LYS A 57 -10.53 -5.38 5.26
N LEU A 58 -11.12 -6.58 5.19
CA LEU A 58 -12.51 -6.75 4.76
C LEU A 58 -13.48 -6.00 5.67
N ALA A 59 -13.32 -6.14 6.99
CA ALA A 59 -14.15 -5.44 7.96
C ALA A 59 -14.02 -3.91 7.82
N PHE A 60 -12.82 -3.38 7.64
CA PHE A 60 -12.59 -1.96 7.42
C PHE A 60 -13.29 -1.46 6.15
N VAL A 61 -13.07 -2.13 5.01
CA VAL A 61 -13.61 -1.69 3.72
C VAL A 61 -15.15 -1.73 3.76
N PHE A 62 -15.77 -2.83 4.20
CA PHE A 62 -17.22 -2.95 4.22
C PHE A 62 -17.87 -1.97 5.20
N ALA A 63 -17.32 -1.82 6.41
CA ALA A 63 -17.84 -0.84 7.36
C ALA A 63 -17.73 0.59 6.82
N ALA A 64 -16.60 0.95 6.24
CA ALA A 64 -16.40 2.27 5.65
C ALA A 64 -17.33 2.52 4.44
N MET A 65 -17.58 1.52 3.60
CA MET A 65 -18.55 1.59 2.51
C MET A 65 -19.97 1.83 3.02
N ARG A 66 -20.40 1.11 4.05
CA ARG A 66 -21.75 1.27 4.66
C ARG A 66 -21.92 2.67 5.24
N HIS A 67 -20.95 3.15 6.01
CA HIS A 67 -20.97 4.52 6.54
C HIS A 67 -21.01 5.57 5.44
N PHE A 68 -20.22 5.39 4.38
CA PHE A 68 -20.19 6.36 3.28
C PHE A 68 -21.51 6.36 2.49
N ALA A 69 -22.15 5.21 2.32
CA ALA A 69 -23.48 5.12 1.73
C ALA A 69 -24.53 5.89 2.55
N ASP A 70 -24.46 5.81 3.88
CA ASP A 70 -25.37 6.58 4.75
C ASP A 70 -25.05 8.08 4.69
N GLU A 71 -23.78 8.48 4.70
CA GLU A 71 -23.37 9.87 4.48
C GLU A 71 -23.92 10.44 3.16
N LEU A 72 -23.86 9.66 2.08
CA LEU A 72 -24.41 10.08 0.78
C LEU A 72 -25.93 10.25 0.84
N ARG A 73 -26.67 9.34 1.51
CA ARG A 73 -28.12 9.47 1.70
C ARG A 73 -28.49 10.71 2.52
N GLU A 74 -27.75 10.99 3.58
CA GLU A 74 -27.92 12.22 4.38
C GLU A 74 -27.68 13.49 3.57
N ASN A 75 -26.79 13.42 2.56
CA ASN A 75 -26.51 14.50 1.61
C ASN A 75 -27.46 14.52 0.39
N GLY A 76 -28.55 13.75 0.43
CA GLY A 76 -29.62 13.81 -0.56
C GLY A 76 -29.45 12.90 -1.78
N TRP A 77 -28.45 12.02 -1.80
CA TRP A 77 -28.26 11.06 -2.88
C TRP A 77 -29.22 9.86 -2.77
N SER A 78 -29.75 9.41 -3.88
CA SER A 78 -30.42 8.11 -3.98
C SER A 78 -29.36 7.01 -4.09
N VAL A 79 -29.16 6.23 -3.00
CA VAL A 79 -28.10 5.21 -2.94
C VAL A 79 -28.70 3.81 -2.90
N THR A 80 -28.41 3.02 -3.93
CA THR A 80 -28.58 1.57 -3.93
C THR A 80 -27.31 0.95 -3.36
N TYR A 81 -27.44 0.32 -2.20
CA TYR A 81 -26.34 -0.38 -1.55
C TYR A 81 -26.64 -1.88 -1.50
N VAL A 82 -25.75 -2.69 -2.08
CA VAL A 82 -25.88 -4.15 -2.10
C VAL A 82 -24.91 -4.73 -1.08
N ARG A 83 -25.45 -5.41 -0.06
CA ARG A 83 -24.64 -6.07 0.97
C ARG A 83 -24.16 -7.43 0.49
N LEU A 84 -23.03 -7.89 1.02
CA LEU A 84 -22.47 -9.20 0.64
C LEU A 84 -23.41 -10.37 0.93
N ASP A 85 -24.22 -10.28 1.97
CA ASP A 85 -25.16 -11.29 2.43
C ASP A 85 -26.59 -11.10 1.90
N ASP A 86 -26.85 -10.12 1.07
CA ASP A 86 -28.13 -9.95 0.40
C ASP A 86 -28.40 -11.15 -0.53
N SER A 87 -29.61 -11.67 -0.46
CA SER A 87 -30.03 -12.88 -1.20
C SER A 87 -29.97 -12.72 -2.72
N ASP A 88 -30.02 -11.50 -3.22
CA ASP A 88 -29.99 -11.11 -4.63
C ASP A 88 -28.66 -10.51 -5.07
N ASN A 89 -27.63 -10.53 -4.18
CA ASN A 89 -26.28 -10.13 -4.54
C ASN A 89 -25.72 -11.08 -5.60
N SER A 90 -25.35 -10.52 -6.76
CA SER A 90 -24.89 -11.29 -7.92
C SER A 90 -23.42 -11.73 -7.83
N GLY A 91 -22.67 -11.20 -6.89
CA GLY A 91 -21.24 -11.48 -6.67
C GLY A 91 -20.28 -10.66 -7.52
N SER A 92 -20.73 -9.86 -8.50
CA SER A 92 -19.85 -9.05 -9.35
C SER A 92 -20.39 -7.65 -9.63
N LEU A 93 -19.51 -6.66 -9.74
CA LEU A 93 -19.89 -5.27 -10.07
C LEU A 93 -20.57 -5.13 -11.44
N PRO A 94 -20.09 -5.78 -12.53
CA PRO A 94 -20.76 -5.74 -13.81
C PRO A 94 -22.21 -6.24 -13.76
N THR A 95 -22.46 -7.33 -13.02
CA THR A 95 -23.82 -7.88 -12.93
C THR A 95 -24.75 -7.02 -12.06
N GLU A 96 -24.22 -6.37 -11.02
CA GLU A 96 -25.00 -5.38 -10.25
C GLU A 96 -25.36 -4.15 -11.10
N LEU A 97 -24.45 -3.71 -11.97
CA LEU A 97 -24.75 -2.68 -12.96
C LEU A 97 -25.82 -3.13 -13.97
N ASP A 98 -25.74 -4.36 -14.52
CA ASP A 98 -26.76 -4.93 -15.40
C ASP A 98 -28.14 -4.93 -14.72
N ARG A 99 -28.20 -5.31 -13.43
CA ARG A 99 -29.44 -5.31 -12.66
C ARG A 99 -30.04 -3.91 -12.53
N MET A 100 -29.22 -2.94 -12.15
CA MET A 100 -29.67 -1.56 -11.99
C MET A 100 -30.09 -0.92 -13.33
N LEU A 101 -29.35 -1.19 -14.39
CA LEU A 101 -29.72 -0.71 -15.76
C LEU A 101 -31.01 -1.35 -16.28
N SER A 102 -31.32 -2.59 -15.88
CA SER A 102 -32.59 -3.21 -16.25
C SER A 102 -33.82 -2.47 -15.69
N GLU A 103 -33.66 -1.82 -14.54
CA GLU A 103 -34.68 -0.98 -13.91
C GLU A 103 -34.67 0.46 -14.45
N THR A 104 -33.56 0.90 -15.06
CA THR A 104 -33.34 2.25 -15.58
C THR A 104 -32.66 2.23 -16.95
N PRO A 105 -33.34 1.71 -18.01
CA PRO A 105 -32.71 1.40 -19.29
C PRO A 105 -32.16 2.60 -20.07
N ASP A 106 -32.63 3.80 -19.75
CA ASP A 106 -32.18 5.04 -20.41
C ASP A 106 -30.98 5.72 -19.69
N CYS A 107 -30.49 5.13 -18.59
CA CYS A 107 -29.37 5.69 -17.85
C CYS A 107 -28.02 5.30 -18.48
N SER A 108 -27.05 6.24 -18.45
CA SER A 108 -25.64 5.98 -18.69
C SER A 108 -24.92 5.68 -17.37
N VAL A 109 -23.69 5.18 -17.45
CA VAL A 109 -22.86 4.93 -16.26
C VAL A 109 -21.76 5.99 -16.17
N LEU A 110 -21.69 6.64 -15.03
CA LEU A 110 -20.68 7.63 -14.69
C LEU A 110 -19.86 7.11 -13.51
N MET A 111 -18.54 7.12 -13.61
CA MET A 111 -17.71 6.75 -12.48
C MET A 111 -16.37 7.47 -12.46
N THR A 112 -15.80 7.61 -11.29
CA THR A 112 -14.38 7.92 -11.12
C THR A 112 -13.57 6.71 -11.53
N GLU A 113 -12.50 6.91 -12.30
CA GLU A 113 -11.65 5.83 -12.80
C GLU A 113 -11.19 4.90 -11.66
N PRO A 114 -11.33 3.57 -11.83
CA PRO A 114 -10.77 2.61 -10.87
C PRO A 114 -9.27 2.79 -10.71
N ALA A 115 -8.77 2.73 -9.48
CA ALA A 115 -7.35 2.82 -9.21
C ALA A 115 -6.58 1.56 -9.67
N GLU A 116 -7.28 0.44 -9.86
CA GLU A 116 -6.70 -0.84 -10.29
C GLU A 116 -6.98 -1.13 -11.76
N TYR A 117 -5.93 -1.55 -12.48
CA TYR A 117 -5.99 -1.91 -13.91
C TYR A 117 -7.01 -3.02 -14.20
N ARG A 118 -7.08 -4.01 -13.31
CA ARG A 118 -7.99 -5.16 -13.39
C ARG A 118 -9.45 -4.69 -13.48
N LEU A 119 -9.87 -3.86 -12.54
CA LEU A 119 -11.24 -3.33 -12.47
C LEU A 119 -11.55 -2.40 -13.64
N ARG A 120 -10.63 -1.49 -13.97
CA ARG A 120 -10.81 -0.61 -15.13
C ARG A 120 -11.04 -1.41 -16.40
N THR A 121 -10.20 -2.44 -16.65
CA THR A 121 -10.32 -3.28 -17.84
C THR A 121 -11.62 -4.07 -17.84
N ALA A 122 -12.02 -4.67 -16.71
CA ALA A 122 -13.24 -5.44 -16.60
C ALA A 122 -14.48 -4.59 -16.89
N LEU A 123 -14.57 -3.40 -16.27
CA LEU A 123 -15.72 -2.50 -16.45
C LEU A 123 -15.77 -1.87 -17.86
N THR A 124 -14.63 -1.52 -18.44
CA THR A 124 -14.58 -1.02 -19.83
C THR A 124 -15.02 -2.10 -20.82
N SER A 125 -14.50 -3.33 -20.68
CA SER A 125 -14.89 -4.44 -21.55
C SER A 125 -16.36 -4.83 -21.38
N TRP A 126 -16.90 -4.77 -20.16
CA TRP A 126 -18.32 -4.98 -19.90
C TRP A 126 -19.18 -3.93 -20.62
N ALA A 127 -18.83 -2.64 -20.50
CA ALA A 127 -19.57 -1.56 -21.14
C ALA A 127 -19.54 -1.68 -22.67
N GLU A 128 -18.38 -2.01 -23.26
CA GLU A 128 -18.25 -2.24 -24.71
C GLU A 128 -19.11 -3.42 -25.18
N GLN A 129 -19.12 -4.55 -24.46
CA GLN A 129 -19.93 -5.73 -24.80
C GLN A 129 -21.43 -5.50 -24.69
N ARG A 130 -21.87 -4.61 -23.81
CA ARG A 130 -23.27 -4.25 -23.56
C ARG A 130 -23.73 -3.03 -24.32
N GLU A 131 -22.82 -2.37 -25.05
CA GLU A 131 -23.08 -1.10 -25.73
C GLU A 131 -23.59 0.00 -24.77
N ILE A 132 -23.05 0.02 -23.52
CA ILE A 132 -23.39 1.00 -22.48
C ILE A 132 -22.48 2.22 -22.61
N ASP A 133 -23.07 3.41 -22.49
CA ASP A 133 -22.34 4.67 -22.38
C ASP A 133 -21.69 4.76 -20.97
N LEU A 134 -20.40 4.45 -20.91
CA LEU A 134 -19.57 4.49 -19.70
C LEU A 134 -18.63 5.69 -19.75
N THR A 135 -18.86 6.67 -18.89
CA THR A 135 -17.95 7.80 -18.69
C THR A 135 -17.01 7.56 -17.52
N LEU A 136 -15.71 7.50 -17.79
CA LEU A 136 -14.65 7.43 -16.77
C LEU A 136 -14.04 8.81 -16.54
N LEU A 137 -14.07 9.29 -15.30
CA LEU A 137 -13.47 10.56 -14.90
C LEU A 137 -12.14 10.29 -14.17
N GLU A 138 -11.11 11.07 -14.49
CA GLU A 138 -9.81 10.95 -13.83
C GLU A 138 -9.93 11.15 -12.32
N ASP A 139 -9.25 10.31 -11.53
CA ASP A 139 -9.36 10.31 -10.07
C ASP A 139 -8.57 11.46 -9.44
N SER A 140 -9.28 12.46 -8.93
CA SER A 140 -8.71 13.64 -8.29
C SER A 140 -8.12 13.41 -6.88
N ARG A 141 -8.23 12.19 -6.34
CA ARG A 141 -7.55 11.79 -5.10
C ARG A 141 -6.04 11.58 -5.32
N PHE A 142 -5.60 11.60 -6.57
CA PHE A 142 -4.19 11.62 -6.95
C PHE A 142 -3.78 13.00 -7.44
N ILE A 143 -2.57 13.41 -7.04
CA ILE A 143 -2.06 14.77 -7.31
C ILE A 143 -1.53 14.87 -8.74
N ALA A 144 -0.86 13.81 -9.22
CA ALA A 144 -0.39 13.73 -10.59
C ALA A 144 -1.39 12.97 -11.47
N THR A 145 -1.75 13.55 -12.62
CA THR A 145 -2.54 12.86 -13.63
C THR A 145 -1.70 11.81 -14.36
N HIS A 146 -2.38 10.86 -15.04
CA HIS A 146 -1.68 9.89 -15.88
C HIS A 146 -0.85 10.57 -16.97
N ALA A 147 -1.41 11.59 -17.61
CA ALA A 147 -0.73 12.35 -18.66
C ALA A 147 0.51 13.09 -18.15
N GLU A 148 0.42 13.72 -16.98
CA GLU A 148 1.57 14.41 -16.35
C GLU A 148 2.70 13.45 -16.04
N PHE A 149 2.40 12.27 -15.49
CA PHE A 149 3.44 11.28 -15.19
C PHE A 149 4.06 10.70 -16.48
N GLN A 150 3.26 10.41 -17.50
CA GLN A 150 3.73 9.93 -18.79
C GLN A 150 4.67 10.95 -19.46
N GLU A 151 4.30 12.23 -19.48
CA GLU A 151 5.14 13.29 -20.06
C GLU A 151 6.43 13.47 -19.23
N TRP A 152 6.34 13.44 -17.89
CA TRP A 152 7.53 13.46 -17.04
C TRP A 152 8.47 12.26 -17.31
N ALA A 153 7.92 11.07 -17.52
CA ALA A 153 8.71 9.85 -17.78
C ALA A 153 9.34 9.79 -19.17
N LYS A 154 8.77 10.52 -20.12
CA LYS A 154 9.14 10.47 -21.55
C LYS A 154 10.60 10.85 -21.78
N GLY A 155 11.31 10.00 -22.52
CA GLY A 155 12.71 10.21 -22.89
C GLY A 155 13.72 10.05 -21.74
N ARG A 156 13.29 9.79 -20.52
CA ARG A 156 14.18 9.58 -19.38
C ARG A 156 14.76 8.16 -19.41
N LYS A 157 16.08 8.06 -19.33
CA LYS A 157 16.78 6.75 -19.27
C LYS A 157 16.57 6.06 -17.91
N GLN A 158 16.39 6.83 -16.85
CA GLN A 158 16.14 6.35 -15.50
C GLN A 158 15.04 7.20 -14.87
N LEU A 159 14.05 6.53 -14.35
CA LEU A 159 13.03 7.15 -13.54
C LEU A 159 13.53 7.15 -12.09
N ARG A 160 13.54 8.32 -11.45
CA ARG A 160 13.93 8.46 -10.04
C ARG A 160 12.89 9.27 -9.31
N MET A 161 12.36 8.70 -8.25
CA MET A 161 11.35 9.32 -7.40
C MET A 161 11.78 10.72 -6.92
N GLU A 162 13.02 10.91 -6.55
CA GLU A 162 13.56 12.19 -6.08
C GLU A 162 13.30 13.35 -7.07
N TYR A 163 13.46 13.13 -8.39
CA TYR A 163 13.20 14.16 -9.39
C TYR A 163 11.70 14.40 -9.61
N PHE A 164 10.90 13.33 -9.54
CA PHE A 164 9.45 13.45 -9.61
C PHE A 164 8.90 14.20 -8.39
N TYR A 165 9.39 13.89 -7.20
CA TYR A 165 9.04 14.57 -5.96
C TYR A 165 9.28 16.10 -6.03
N ARG A 166 10.39 16.53 -6.63
CA ARG A 166 10.66 17.96 -6.83
C ARG A 166 9.59 18.65 -7.69
N GLU A 167 9.13 17.97 -8.75
CA GLU A 167 8.02 18.48 -9.57
C GLU A 167 6.72 18.53 -8.75
N MET A 168 6.44 17.51 -7.95
CA MET A 168 5.27 17.52 -7.08
C MET A 168 5.31 18.62 -6.01
N ARG A 169 6.47 18.88 -5.42
CA ARG A 169 6.62 20.03 -4.51
C ARG A 169 6.32 21.35 -5.20
N ARG A 170 6.85 21.58 -6.39
CA ARG A 170 6.55 22.80 -7.17
C ARG A 170 5.07 22.90 -7.54
N LYS A 171 4.48 21.80 -7.99
CA LYS A 171 3.05 21.75 -8.33
C LYS A 171 2.14 22.08 -7.16
N THR A 172 2.45 21.53 -5.98
CA THR A 172 1.60 21.68 -4.78
C THR A 172 1.93 22.90 -3.93
N GLY A 173 3.13 23.45 -4.09
CA GLY A 173 3.68 24.51 -3.25
C GLY A 173 4.04 24.03 -1.83
N LEU A 174 4.02 22.72 -1.54
CA LEU A 174 4.32 22.18 -0.21
C LEU A 174 5.81 22.34 0.12
N LEU A 175 6.10 22.91 1.29
CA LEU A 175 7.46 23.21 1.79
C LEU A 175 8.30 23.99 0.76
N MET A 176 7.70 24.99 0.10
CA MET A 176 8.36 25.85 -0.87
C MET A 176 8.39 27.30 -0.39
N GLN A 177 9.50 28.00 -0.64
CA GLN A 177 9.65 29.44 -0.53
C GLN A 177 9.89 30.00 -1.94
N GLY A 178 8.80 30.38 -2.63
CA GLY A 178 8.87 30.69 -4.06
C GLY A 178 9.29 29.45 -4.86
N ASP A 179 10.37 29.55 -5.63
CA ASP A 179 10.89 28.44 -6.45
C ASP A 179 11.89 27.54 -5.69
N GLU A 180 12.30 27.91 -4.49
CA GLU A 180 13.27 27.18 -3.69
C GLU A 180 12.60 26.29 -2.61
N PRO A 181 13.18 25.13 -2.28
CA PRO A 181 12.65 24.29 -1.21
C PRO A 181 12.90 24.93 0.15
N GLU A 182 11.92 24.77 1.06
CA GLU A 182 12.04 25.15 2.46
C GLU A 182 13.31 24.55 3.08
N GLY A 183 14.08 25.35 3.84
CA GLY A 183 15.36 24.95 4.41
C GLY A 183 16.50 24.77 3.39
N GLY A 184 16.33 25.19 2.13
CA GLY A 184 17.36 25.16 1.08
C GLY A 184 17.74 23.76 0.56
N GLN A 185 17.03 22.70 0.97
CA GLN A 185 17.30 21.33 0.56
C GLN A 185 16.03 20.62 0.12
N TRP A 186 16.16 19.71 -0.87
CA TRP A 186 15.04 18.95 -1.40
C TRP A 186 14.64 17.76 -0.52
N ASN A 187 15.56 17.23 0.31
CA ASN A 187 15.27 16.21 1.31
C ASN A 187 16.21 16.31 2.50
N PHE A 188 15.75 15.79 3.64
CA PHE A 188 16.47 15.77 4.92
C PHE A 188 16.72 14.35 5.43
N ASP A 189 16.77 13.36 4.54
CA ASP A 189 16.90 11.94 4.84
C ASP A 189 18.15 11.60 5.69
N ALA A 190 19.21 12.40 5.56
CA ALA A 190 20.44 12.22 6.33
C ALA A 190 20.27 12.54 7.82
N GLU A 191 19.26 13.32 8.20
CA GLU A 191 18.96 13.70 9.58
C GLU A 191 18.02 12.70 10.26
N ASN A 192 17.42 11.80 9.48
CA ASN A 192 16.49 10.76 9.93
C ASN A 192 17.23 9.45 10.24
N ARG A 193 16.50 8.42 10.72
CA ARG A 193 16.97 7.02 10.88
C ARG A 193 17.86 6.77 12.09
N LYS A 194 17.46 7.28 13.24
CA LYS A 194 18.07 6.91 14.51
C LYS A 194 17.65 5.49 14.93
N PRO A 195 18.51 4.73 15.64
CA PRO A 195 18.08 3.50 16.29
C PRO A 195 16.98 3.81 17.32
N ALA A 196 15.95 2.96 17.38
CA ALA A 196 14.91 3.13 18.39
C ALA A 196 15.45 2.81 19.77
N GLN A 197 15.02 3.58 20.75
CA GLN A 197 15.10 3.27 22.16
C GLN A 197 13.69 3.02 22.67
N ASP A 198 13.52 2.03 23.54
CA ASP A 198 12.23 1.77 24.16
C ASP A 198 11.85 2.94 25.06
N ASP A 199 10.71 3.58 24.75
CA ASP A 199 10.14 4.69 25.49
C ASP A 199 8.75 4.30 25.97
N MET A 200 8.49 4.46 27.27
CA MET A 200 7.16 4.19 27.86
C MET A 200 6.07 5.09 27.29
N PHE A 201 6.43 6.21 26.68
CA PHE A 201 5.51 7.21 26.14
C PHE A 201 5.31 7.12 24.63
N MET A 202 5.75 6.01 23.98
CA MET A 202 5.48 5.79 22.56
C MET A 202 3.97 5.83 22.28
N PRO A 203 3.51 6.66 21.34
CA PRO A 203 2.09 6.74 21.01
C PRO A 203 1.62 5.44 20.34
N GLY A 204 0.42 4.97 20.71
CA GLY A 204 -0.33 4.00 19.92
C GLY A 204 -1.05 4.68 18.74
N PRO A 205 -1.69 3.91 17.84
CA PRO A 205 -2.58 4.47 16.84
C PRO A 205 -3.81 5.11 17.51
N PHE A 206 -4.53 5.94 16.77
CA PHE A 206 -5.84 6.41 17.21
C PHE A 206 -6.84 5.27 17.11
N GLU A 207 -7.44 4.89 18.23
CA GLU A 207 -8.39 3.78 18.32
C GLU A 207 -9.83 4.29 18.33
N VAL A 208 -10.69 3.61 17.59
CA VAL A 208 -12.13 3.89 17.53
C VAL A 208 -12.89 2.65 17.95
N GLU A 209 -13.76 2.81 18.93
CA GLU A 209 -14.68 1.74 19.33
C GLU A 209 -15.68 1.44 18.20
N PRO A 210 -15.87 0.17 17.81
CA PRO A 210 -16.85 -0.22 16.80
C PRO A 210 -18.28 0.20 17.17
N ASP A 211 -18.93 0.92 16.27
CA ASP A 211 -20.34 1.27 16.36
C ASP A 211 -21.26 0.12 15.89
N ALA A 212 -22.56 0.38 15.74
CA ALA A 212 -23.52 -0.65 15.35
C ALA A 212 -23.26 -1.21 13.94
N ILE A 213 -22.95 -0.36 12.97
CA ILE A 213 -22.65 -0.77 11.60
C ILE A 213 -21.34 -1.59 11.57
N THR A 214 -20.32 -1.11 12.24
CA THR A 214 -19.04 -1.81 12.32
C THR A 214 -19.18 -3.17 13.00
N LYS A 215 -19.96 -3.27 14.09
CA LYS A 215 -20.23 -4.56 14.77
C LYS A 215 -20.96 -5.56 13.89
N GLU A 216 -21.95 -5.11 13.10
CA GLU A 216 -22.65 -5.95 12.13
C GLU A 216 -21.66 -6.52 11.08
N VAL A 217 -20.78 -5.67 10.55
CA VAL A 217 -19.74 -6.09 9.58
C VAL A 217 -18.73 -7.04 10.22
N LEU A 218 -18.31 -6.81 11.46
CA LEU A 218 -17.40 -7.72 12.18
C LEU A 218 -18.03 -9.12 12.31
N ALA A 219 -19.32 -9.19 12.63
CA ALA A 219 -20.04 -10.47 12.69
C ALA A 219 -20.12 -11.16 11.32
N LEU A 220 -20.41 -10.40 10.25
CA LEU A 220 -20.42 -10.92 8.87
C LEU A 220 -19.05 -11.49 8.47
N VAL A 221 -17.96 -10.75 8.74
CA VAL A 221 -16.61 -11.18 8.39
C VAL A 221 -16.17 -12.38 9.23
N ALA A 222 -16.53 -12.45 10.50
CA ALA A 222 -16.25 -13.61 11.35
C ALA A 222 -16.92 -14.88 10.83
N ASP A 223 -18.14 -14.78 10.29
CA ASP A 223 -18.90 -15.91 9.73
C ASP A 223 -18.38 -16.31 8.34
N ARG A 224 -18.29 -15.36 7.40
CA ARG A 224 -18.05 -15.64 5.99
C ARG A 224 -16.57 -15.85 5.64
N PHE A 225 -15.65 -15.29 6.41
CA PHE A 225 -14.20 -15.27 6.15
C PHE A 225 -13.39 -15.87 7.32
N SER A 226 -13.97 -16.84 8.04
CA SER A 226 -13.33 -17.49 9.20
C SER A 226 -11.93 -18.03 8.89
N GLU A 227 -11.72 -18.57 7.70
CA GLU A 227 -10.46 -19.18 7.24
C GLU A 227 -9.44 -18.18 6.69
N ASN A 228 -9.83 -16.91 6.51
CA ASN A 228 -8.92 -15.89 5.99
C ASN A 228 -7.83 -15.56 7.03
N PHE A 229 -6.68 -15.09 6.51
CA PHE A 229 -5.55 -14.68 7.33
C PHE A 229 -5.91 -13.58 8.33
N GLY A 230 -5.28 -13.66 9.51
CA GLY A 230 -5.28 -12.61 10.52
C GLY A 230 -6.36 -12.72 11.57
N THR A 231 -6.16 -11.97 12.66
CA THR A 231 -7.13 -11.81 13.73
C THR A 231 -8.11 -10.69 13.38
N LEU A 232 -9.36 -10.82 13.79
CA LEU A 232 -10.38 -9.79 13.58
C LEU A 232 -10.38 -8.79 14.75
N GLU A 233 -10.24 -9.29 15.96
CA GLU A 233 -10.27 -8.50 17.19
C GLU A 233 -8.85 -8.37 17.82
N PRO A 234 -8.56 -7.26 18.52
CA PRO A 234 -9.40 -6.05 18.62
C PRO A 234 -9.44 -5.29 17.30
N PHE A 235 -10.61 -4.76 16.92
CA PHE A 235 -10.78 -3.89 15.77
C PHE A 235 -10.83 -2.43 16.22
N TRP A 236 -9.90 -1.62 15.73
CA TRP A 236 -9.70 -0.24 16.18
C TRP A 236 -9.74 0.79 15.05
N PHE A 237 -9.90 0.38 13.80
CA PHE A 237 -9.86 1.28 12.66
C PHE A 237 -11.03 2.26 12.66
N ALA A 238 -10.73 3.51 12.26
CA ALA A 238 -11.77 4.46 11.92
C ALA A 238 -12.45 4.05 10.61
N THR A 239 -13.76 4.00 10.60
CA THR A 239 -14.57 3.60 9.42
C THR A 239 -15.33 4.76 8.79
N THR A 240 -15.11 5.97 9.31
CA THR A 240 -15.71 7.22 8.81
C THR A 240 -14.65 8.27 8.54
N ARG A 241 -14.96 9.24 7.64
CA ARG A 241 -14.07 10.37 7.40
C ARG A 241 -13.78 11.18 8.68
N ALA A 242 -14.79 11.42 9.51
CA ALA A 242 -14.62 12.13 10.79
C ALA A 242 -13.64 11.40 11.74
N GLY A 243 -13.73 10.07 11.80
CA GLY A 243 -12.79 9.23 12.55
C GLY A 243 -11.37 9.30 11.98
N ALA A 244 -11.24 9.22 10.67
CA ALA A 244 -9.95 9.30 9.97
C ALA A 244 -9.26 10.67 10.16
N LEU A 245 -10.02 11.78 10.19
CA LEU A 245 -9.48 13.11 10.50
C LEU A 245 -8.96 13.19 11.94
N ARG A 246 -9.67 12.58 12.90
CA ARG A 246 -9.16 12.49 14.29
C ARG A 246 -7.88 11.66 14.38
N ALA A 247 -7.78 10.58 13.57
CA ALA A 247 -6.55 9.80 13.50
C ALA A 247 -5.38 10.63 12.91
N LEU A 248 -5.64 11.49 11.92
CA LEU A 248 -4.66 12.42 11.37
C LEU A 248 -4.19 13.43 12.44
N ASP A 249 -5.11 14.06 13.16
CA ASP A 249 -4.76 14.99 14.24
C ASP A 249 -3.97 14.29 15.35
N HIS A 250 -4.37 13.10 15.76
CA HIS A 250 -3.64 12.29 16.74
C HIS A 250 -2.19 12.02 16.29
N PHE A 251 -1.98 11.64 15.03
CA PHE A 251 -0.63 11.46 14.49
C PHE A 251 0.20 12.74 14.54
N VAL A 252 -0.38 13.85 14.08
CA VAL A 252 0.32 15.14 14.05
C VAL A 252 0.72 15.58 15.45
N ASP A 253 -0.19 15.47 16.41
CA ASP A 253 0.00 15.94 17.77
C ASP A 253 0.89 15.02 18.63
N ARG A 254 0.98 13.72 18.32
CA ARG A 254 1.64 12.74 19.19
C ARG A 254 2.88 12.08 18.60
N ALA A 255 2.95 11.94 17.28
CA ALA A 255 3.98 11.11 16.65
C ALA A 255 4.84 11.85 15.62
N LEU A 256 4.29 12.84 14.91
CA LEU A 256 4.96 13.49 13.79
C LEU A 256 6.34 14.06 14.14
N ALA A 257 6.49 14.70 15.30
CA ALA A 257 7.75 15.30 15.72
C ALA A 257 8.91 14.28 15.80
N SER A 258 8.61 13.03 16.14
CA SER A 258 9.59 11.93 16.25
C SER A 258 9.59 11.00 15.04
N PHE A 259 8.67 11.16 14.08
CA PHE A 259 8.54 10.31 12.91
C PHE A 259 9.85 10.18 12.12
N GLY A 260 10.49 11.31 11.81
CA GLY A 260 11.73 11.33 11.03
C GLY A 260 12.85 10.53 11.72
N ASP A 261 13.05 10.74 13.00
CA ASP A 261 14.08 10.09 13.79
C ASP A 261 13.95 8.56 13.76
N TYR A 262 12.73 8.03 13.87
CA TYR A 262 12.47 6.60 14.10
C TYR A 262 11.77 5.88 12.93
N GLN A 263 11.67 6.49 11.76
CA GLN A 263 10.95 5.92 10.61
C GLN A 263 11.47 4.54 10.15
N ASP A 264 12.75 4.23 10.39
CA ASP A 264 13.39 2.96 10.01
C ASP A 264 13.57 2.00 11.21
N ALA A 265 13.14 2.39 12.40
CA ALA A 265 13.36 1.61 13.61
C ALA A 265 12.31 0.50 13.79
N MET A 266 12.69 -0.60 14.45
CA MET A 266 11.84 -1.73 14.78
C MET A 266 12.05 -2.14 16.22
N LEU A 267 11.00 -2.32 17.00
CA LEU A 267 11.08 -2.81 18.37
C LEU A 267 10.09 -3.94 18.61
N GLU A 268 10.56 -4.99 19.30
CA GLU A 268 9.71 -6.09 19.73
C GLU A 268 8.64 -5.57 20.69
N GLY A 269 7.37 -5.94 20.46
CA GLY A 269 6.22 -5.49 21.25
C GLY A 269 5.79 -4.04 21.02
N ARG A 270 6.38 -3.33 20.03
CA ARG A 270 6.00 -1.95 19.67
C ARG A 270 5.68 -1.86 18.17
N PRO A 271 4.48 -2.27 17.73
CA PRO A 271 4.16 -2.42 16.32
C PRO A 271 4.08 -1.09 15.55
N PHE A 272 3.73 0.01 16.20
CA PHE A 272 3.42 1.27 15.52
C PHE A 272 4.52 2.33 15.65
N LEU A 273 5.29 2.33 16.74
CA LEU A 273 6.28 3.36 17.04
C LEU A 273 5.69 4.78 16.85
N TYR A 274 6.33 5.59 16.00
CA TYR A 274 5.89 6.94 15.63
C TYR A 274 5.32 7.02 14.21
N HIS A 275 4.89 5.87 13.63
CA HIS A 275 4.29 5.85 12.29
C HIS A 275 2.84 6.35 12.32
N SER A 276 2.42 6.95 11.21
CA SER A 276 1.10 7.58 11.11
C SER A 276 -0.07 6.60 11.12
N VAL A 277 0.13 5.40 10.58
CA VAL A 277 -0.92 4.38 10.40
C VAL A 277 -2.17 4.94 9.71
N LEU A 278 -1.98 5.83 8.70
CA LEU A 278 -3.06 6.52 7.97
C LEU A 278 -3.25 6.00 6.55
N ALA A 279 -2.36 5.10 6.07
CA ALA A 279 -2.32 4.68 4.67
C ALA A 279 -3.65 4.04 4.23
N GLN A 280 -4.29 3.22 5.07
CA GLN A 280 -5.59 2.61 4.77
C GLN A 280 -6.68 3.67 4.57
N TYR A 281 -6.68 4.76 5.35
CA TYR A 281 -7.67 5.83 5.22
C TYR A 281 -7.45 6.67 3.97
N ILE A 282 -6.19 6.94 3.62
CA ILE A 282 -5.82 7.68 2.40
C ILE A 282 -6.17 6.85 1.16
N ASN A 283 -5.84 5.55 1.17
CA ASN A 283 -6.05 4.70 0.00
C ASN A 283 -7.52 4.35 -0.23
N ALA A 284 -8.31 4.21 0.84
CA ALA A 284 -9.76 4.04 0.74
C ALA A 284 -10.50 5.35 0.37
N GLY A 285 -9.85 6.51 0.44
CA GLY A 285 -10.45 7.80 0.09
C GLY A 285 -11.06 8.59 1.25
N LEU A 286 -11.04 8.06 2.49
CA LEU A 286 -11.52 8.76 3.68
C LEU A 286 -10.69 10.02 4.00
N LEU A 287 -9.41 10.03 3.64
CA LEU A 287 -8.52 11.17 3.75
C LEU A 287 -8.00 11.59 2.36
N ASN A 288 -8.05 12.89 2.07
CA ASN A 288 -7.41 13.42 0.87
C ASN A 288 -5.90 13.57 1.09
N PRO A 289 -5.02 13.05 0.20
CA PRO A 289 -3.57 13.14 0.36
C PRO A 289 -3.04 14.56 0.52
N LEU A 290 -3.58 15.52 -0.23
CA LEU A 290 -3.15 16.91 -0.16
C LEU A 290 -3.57 17.57 1.16
N GLU A 291 -4.78 17.28 1.66
CA GLU A 291 -5.25 17.71 2.98
C GLU A 291 -4.34 17.21 4.10
N VAL A 292 -3.97 15.94 4.06
CA VAL A 292 -3.01 15.34 5.00
C VAL A 292 -1.67 16.08 4.96
N CYS A 293 -1.12 16.30 3.76
CA CYS A 293 0.14 17.02 3.61
C CYS A 293 0.05 18.47 4.12
N ARG A 294 -1.06 19.16 3.88
CA ARG A 294 -1.28 20.53 4.38
C ARG A 294 -1.38 20.59 5.90
N ARG A 295 -2.02 19.60 6.52
CA ARG A 295 -2.11 19.50 8.00
C ARG A 295 -0.73 19.27 8.62
N VAL A 296 0.06 18.39 8.00
CA VAL A 296 1.44 18.10 8.42
C VAL A 296 2.37 19.30 8.21
N GLU A 297 2.28 19.97 7.07
CA GLU A 297 3.05 21.19 6.76
C GLU A 297 2.78 22.29 7.77
N ARG A 298 1.51 22.48 8.16
CA ARG A 298 1.13 23.48 9.17
C ARG A 298 1.82 23.23 10.49
N ALA A 299 1.95 22.00 10.95
CA ALA A 299 2.65 21.67 12.19
C ALA A 299 4.13 22.13 12.19
N TYR A 300 4.78 22.17 11.03
CA TYR A 300 6.11 22.76 10.90
C TYR A 300 6.08 24.26 11.08
N TYR A 301 5.19 24.97 10.40
CA TYR A 301 5.12 26.44 10.50
C TYR A 301 4.63 26.92 11.88
N ASP A 302 3.83 26.12 12.57
CA ASP A 302 3.37 26.39 13.93
C ASP A 302 4.46 26.07 14.99
N GLY A 303 5.55 25.36 14.58
CA GLY A 303 6.67 25.02 15.46
C GLY A 303 6.49 23.71 16.22
N ASP A 304 5.46 22.91 15.91
CA ASP A 304 5.12 21.65 16.59
C ASP A 304 5.95 20.46 16.12
N ALA A 305 6.50 20.52 14.90
CA ALA A 305 7.30 19.44 14.34
C ALA A 305 8.52 19.96 13.55
N PRO A 306 9.69 19.26 13.59
CA PRO A 306 10.89 19.67 12.88
C PRO A 306 10.77 19.38 11.36
N LEU A 307 11.47 20.19 10.56
CA LEU A 307 11.43 20.12 9.09
C LEU A 307 11.78 18.74 8.53
N ASN A 308 12.78 18.05 9.10
CA ASN A 308 13.19 16.73 8.64
C ASN A 308 12.07 15.68 8.79
N ALA A 309 11.28 15.72 9.86
CA ALA A 309 10.15 14.83 10.06
C ALA A 309 8.99 15.16 9.11
N VAL A 310 8.66 16.44 8.97
CA VAL A 310 7.58 16.92 8.10
C VAL A 310 7.90 16.67 6.62
N GLU A 311 9.10 17.01 6.17
CA GLU A 311 9.55 16.75 4.80
C GLU A 311 9.60 15.23 4.53
N GLY A 312 10.15 14.46 5.47
CA GLY A 312 10.20 13.02 5.38
C GLY A 312 8.82 12.40 5.18
N TYR A 313 7.80 12.86 5.90
CA TYR A 313 6.43 12.40 5.78
C TYR A 313 5.77 12.85 4.46
N ILE A 314 5.84 14.12 4.11
CA ILE A 314 5.28 14.68 2.86
C ILE A 314 5.87 13.96 1.64
N ARG A 315 7.15 13.61 1.67
CA ARG A 315 7.82 12.85 0.61
C ARG A 315 7.26 11.43 0.42
N GLN A 316 6.74 10.79 1.46
CA GLN A 316 6.05 9.50 1.31
C GLN A 316 4.74 9.68 0.52
N ILE A 317 4.01 10.78 0.72
CA ILE A 317 2.71 11.02 0.09
C ILE A 317 2.87 11.56 -1.34
N ILE A 318 3.41 12.77 -1.52
CA ILE A 318 3.50 13.39 -2.85
C ILE A 318 4.68 12.90 -3.68
N GLY A 319 5.65 12.23 -3.04
CA GLY A 319 6.78 11.59 -3.71
C GLY A 319 6.46 10.12 -4.04
N TRP A 320 6.57 9.25 -3.05
CA TRP A 320 6.47 7.80 -3.28
C TRP A 320 5.09 7.34 -3.73
N ARG A 321 4.01 7.73 -3.05
CA ARG A 321 2.64 7.30 -3.40
C ARG A 321 2.29 7.68 -4.85
N GLU A 322 2.52 8.91 -5.24
CA GLU A 322 2.26 9.38 -6.60
C GLU A 322 3.18 8.72 -7.62
N TYR A 323 4.45 8.54 -7.29
CA TYR A 323 5.44 7.90 -8.16
C TYR A 323 5.13 6.42 -8.43
N VAL A 324 4.77 5.64 -7.40
CA VAL A 324 4.45 4.22 -7.59
C VAL A 324 3.18 4.04 -8.41
N ARG A 325 2.14 4.90 -8.20
CA ARG A 325 0.96 4.93 -9.07
C ARG A 325 1.34 5.20 -10.52
N GLY A 326 2.21 6.19 -10.75
CA GLY A 326 2.68 6.51 -12.09
C GLY A 326 3.41 5.35 -12.76
N ILE A 327 4.30 4.66 -12.05
CA ILE A 327 4.99 3.45 -12.55
C ILE A 327 3.99 2.33 -12.84
N TYR A 328 3.04 2.07 -11.94
CA TYR A 328 2.00 1.06 -12.13
C TYR A 328 1.27 1.27 -13.45
N TRP A 329 0.65 2.42 -13.65
CA TRP A 329 -0.11 2.72 -14.87
C TRP A 329 0.75 2.79 -16.14
N LEU A 330 2.00 3.22 -16.02
CA LEU A 330 2.94 3.26 -17.15
C LEU A 330 3.31 1.84 -17.65
N ARG A 331 3.22 0.83 -16.79
CA ARG A 331 3.77 -0.51 -17.05
C ARG A 331 2.73 -1.63 -17.08
N MET A 332 1.49 -1.39 -16.62
CA MET A 332 0.44 -2.37 -16.77
C MET A 332 0.08 -2.60 -18.26
N PRO A 333 -0.38 -3.81 -18.64
CA PRO A 333 -0.72 -4.97 -17.79
C PRO A 333 0.45 -5.91 -17.43
N GLY A 334 1.64 -5.68 -17.94
CA GLY A 334 2.75 -6.63 -17.80
C GLY A 334 3.60 -6.47 -16.52
N TYR A 335 3.35 -5.44 -15.70
CA TYR A 335 4.23 -5.10 -14.60
C TYR A 335 4.27 -6.17 -13.50
N THR A 336 3.12 -6.66 -13.07
CA THR A 336 2.99 -7.67 -11.99
C THR A 336 3.59 -9.02 -12.35
N LYS A 337 3.82 -9.30 -13.65
CA LYS A 337 4.39 -10.55 -14.15
C LYS A 337 5.92 -10.52 -14.30
N GLN A 338 6.55 -9.40 -13.93
CA GLN A 338 8.00 -9.26 -14.09
C GLN A 338 8.75 -10.09 -13.04
N ASN A 339 9.82 -10.75 -13.49
CA ASN A 339 10.69 -11.58 -12.65
C ASN A 339 12.14 -11.52 -13.17
N PHE A 340 12.77 -10.36 -13.07
CA PHE A 340 14.13 -10.13 -13.59
C PHE A 340 15.17 -11.08 -12.99
N LEU A 341 15.00 -11.52 -11.74
CA LEU A 341 15.97 -12.38 -11.05
C LEU A 341 15.72 -13.88 -11.29
N ASP A 342 14.68 -14.27 -12.05
CA ASP A 342 14.26 -15.66 -12.28
C ASP A 342 14.04 -16.44 -10.96
N ALA A 343 13.52 -15.77 -9.96
CA ALA A 343 13.19 -16.37 -8.67
C ALA A 343 11.94 -17.25 -8.80
N SER A 344 11.94 -18.46 -8.22
CA SER A 344 10.89 -19.46 -8.46
C SER A 344 10.58 -20.34 -7.26
N ARG A 345 11.10 -20.01 -6.08
CA ARG A 345 10.77 -20.74 -4.85
C ARG A 345 9.36 -20.40 -4.41
N GLU A 346 8.63 -21.41 -3.93
CA GLU A 346 7.34 -21.21 -3.25
C GLU A 346 7.50 -20.32 -2.02
N LEU A 347 6.47 -19.53 -1.72
CA LEU A 347 6.41 -18.73 -0.50
C LEU A 347 6.37 -19.66 0.71
N PRO A 348 7.32 -19.59 1.66
CA PRO A 348 7.35 -20.49 2.80
C PRO A 348 6.10 -20.36 3.69
N ASP A 349 5.61 -21.50 4.20
CA ASP A 349 4.39 -21.60 5.02
C ASP A 349 4.39 -20.67 6.23
N PHE A 350 5.57 -20.34 6.78
CA PHE A 350 5.66 -19.44 7.93
C PHE A 350 5.21 -17.99 7.61
N TYR A 351 5.11 -17.58 6.35
CA TYR A 351 4.47 -16.30 5.99
C TYR A 351 2.98 -16.27 6.37
N TRP A 352 2.36 -17.44 6.42
CA TRP A 352 0.97 -17.57 6.82
C TRP A 352 0.81 -17.91 8.32
N THR A 353 1.71 -18.73 8.86
CA THR A 353 1.61 -19.23 10.23
C THR A 353 2.37 -18.37 11.27
N GLY A 354 3.45 -17.70 10.86
CA GLY A 354 4.38 -17.03 11.75
C GLY A 354 5.36 -17.99 12.46
N GLU A 355 5.29 -19.30 12.18
CA GLU A 355 6.08 -20.33 12.86
C GLU A 355 7.51 -20.39 12.29
N THR A 356 8.43 -19.65 12.85
CA THR A 356 9.83 -19.61 12.45
C THR A 356 10.74 -19.27 13.62
N ASP A 357 11.95 -19.85 13.63
CA ASP A 357 13.00 -19.55 14.59
C ASP A 357 13.67 -18.17 14.39
N MET A 358 13.36 -17.47 13.31
CA MET A 358 13.85 -16.12 13.03
C MET A 358 13.00 -15.08 13.75
N ALA A 359 13.43 -14.59 14.92
CA ALA A 359 12.64 -13.68 15.75
C ALA A 359 12.14 -12.43 15.00
N CYS A 360 12.93 -11.85 14.10
CA CYS A 360 12.50 -10.71 13.29
C CYS A 360 11.37 -11.06 12.30
N MET A 361 11.41 -12.25 11.71
CA MET A 361 10.34 -12.73 10.82
C MET A 361 9.08 -13.05 11.63
N ALA A 362 9.20 -13.80 12.72
CA ALA A 362 8.08 -14.12 13.61
C ALA A 362 7.38 -12.86 14.12
N ALA A 363 8.15 -11.84 14.55
CA ALA A 363 7.60 -10.57 15.01
C ALA A 363 6.88 -9.80 13.90
N ALA A 364 7.47 -9.67 12.70
CA ALA A 364 6.88 -8.94 11.59
C ALA A 364 5.60 -9.62 11.07
N ILE A 365 5.60 -10.94 10.96
CA ILE A 365 4.43 -11.72 10.51
C ILE A 365 3.35 -11.75 11.60
N GLY A 366 3.73 -11.95 12.86
CA GLY A 366 2.80 -11.88 13.99
C GLY A 366 2.08 -10.54 14.06
N GLN A 367 2.82 -9.43 13.96
CA GLN A 367 2.24 -8.09 13.87
C GLN A 367 1.30 -7.94 12.67
N THR A 368 1.70 -8.45 11.48
CA THR A 368 0.86 -8.41 10.29
C THR A 368 -0.44 -9.19 10.50
N ARG A 369 -0.37 -10.38 11.13
CA ARG A 369 -1.54 -11.19 11.49
C ARG A 369 -2.47 -10.48 12.47
N ASP A 370 -1.91 -9.81 13.47
CA ASP A 370 -2.70 -9.24 14.55
C ASP A 370 -3.24 -7.84 14.20
N GLU A 371 -2.52 -7.05 13.37
CA GLU A 371 -2.84 -5.66 13.11
C GLU A 371 -3.21 -5.34 11.64
N ALA A 372 -3.11 -6.30 10.73
CA ALA A 372 -3.17 -6.04 9.27
C ALA A 372 -2.19 -4.95 8.82
N TYR A 373 -1.10 -4.79 9.58
CA TYR A 373 -0.15 -3.70 9.44
C TYR A 373 1.27 -4.14 9.77
N ALA A 374 2.20 -3.71 8.96
CA ALA A 374 3.62 -3.60 9.28
C ALA A 374 4.14 -2.31 8.64
N HIS A 375 5.05 -1.59 9.29
CA HIS A 375 5.61 -0.40 8.67
C HIS A 375 6.59 -0.75 7.54
N HIS A 376 6.86 0.23 6.66
CA HIS A 376 7.60 0.01 5.41
C HIS A 376 8.92 -0.77 5.60
N ILE A 377 9.68 -0.48 6.64
CA ILE A 377 10.98 -1.15 6.87
C ILE A 377 10.82 -2.62 7.25
N GLN A 378 9.79 -3.00 8.00
CA GLN A 378 9.49 -4.41 8.25
C GLN A 378 9.12 -5.12 6.93
N ARG A 379 8.29 -4.47 6.08
CA ARG A 379 7.93 -5.01 4.76
C ARG A 379 9.16 -5.12 3.86
N LEU A 380 9.97 -4.07 3.74
CA LEU A 380 11.10 -4.04 2.82
C LEU A 380 12.29 -4.87 3.31
N MET A 381 12.74 -4.63 4.56
CA MET A 381 14.04 -5.11 5.04
C MET A 381 13.97 -6.38 5.89
N VAL A 382 12.78 -6.83 6.25
CA VAL A 382 12.58 -8.10 6.97
C VAL A 382 11.88 -9.09 6.03
N THR A 383 10.57 -9.02 5.85
CA THR A 383 9.81 -9.99 5.05
C THR A 383 10.20 -9.95 3.57
N GLY A 384 10.25 -8.78 2.95
CA GLY A 384 10.62 -8.64 1.55
C GLY A 384 12.08 -9.01 1.27
N ASN A 385 13.02 -8.56 2.10
CA ASN A 385 14.43 -8.91 1.98
C ASN A 385 14.64 -10.43 2.12
N PHE A 386 13.98 -11.09 3.08
CA PHE A 386 14.04 -12.54 3.21
C PHE A 386 13.58 -13.23 1.92
N ALA A 387 12.40 -12.88 1.40
CA ALA A 387 11.84 -13.47 0.19
C ALA A 387 12.79 -13.33 -1.01
N MET A 388 13.33 -12.11 -1.25
CA MET A 388 14.29 -11.86 -2.31
C MET A 388 15.59 -12.67 -2.13
N LEU A 389 16.15 -12.69 -0.92
CA LEU A 389 17.37 -13.44 -0.63
C LEU A 389 17.15 -14.96 -0.77
N ALA A 390 16.01 -15.48 -0.37
CA ALA A 390 15.65 -16.88 -0.53
C ALA A 390 15.30 -17.25 -1.97
N GLY A 391 15.00 -16.29 -2.84
CA GLY A 391 14.61 -16.51 -4.23
C GLY A 391 13.16 -16.97 -4.37
N VAL A 392 12.28 -16.44 -3.54
CA VAL A 392 10.83 -16.66 -3.63
C VAL A 392 10.29 -15.98 -4.88
N ASP A 393 9.32 -16.61 -5.54
CA ASP A 393 8.62 -16.06 -6.69
C ASP A 393 8.01 -14.69 -6.33
N PRO A 394 8.39 -13.60 -7.03
CA PRO A 394 7.90 -12.27 -6.72
C PRO A 394 6.39 -12.13 -6.84
N HIS A 395 5.74 -12.96 -7.65
CA HIS A 395 4.28 -12.96 -7.79
C HIS A 395 3.60 -13.46 -6.50
N GLN A 396 4.09 -14.54 -5.89
CA GLN A 396 3.56 -15.03 -4.61
C GLN A 396 3.81 -14.02 -3.47
N VAL A 397 4.94 -13.32 -3.49
CA VAL A 397 5.19 -12.23 -2.54
C VAL A 397 4.19 -11.09 -2.75
N HIS A 398 3.93 -10.71 -4.00
CA HIS A 398 2.94 -9.69 -4.36
C HIS A 398 1.54 -10.06 -3.86
N GLU A 399 1.06 -11.27 -4.14
CA GLU A 399 -0.25 -11.75 -3.67
C GLU A 399 -0.34 -11.75 -2.15
N TRP A 400 0.72 -12.19 -1.45
CA TRP A 400 0.73 -12.18 0.02
C TRP A 400 0.61 -10.77 0.59
N TYR A 401 1.38 -9.80 0.07
CA TYR A 401 1.30 -8.40 0.53
C TYR A 401 -0.07 -7.78 0.25
N LEU A 402 -0.63 -8.07 -0.92
CA LEU A 402 -1.96 -7.59 -1.28
C LEU A 402 -3.05 -8.16 -0.37
N ALA A 403 -2.90 -9.42 0.05
CA ALA A 403 -3.82 -10.08 0.95
C ALA A 403 -3.76 -9.53 2.38
N VAL A 404 -2.56 -9.39 2.96
CA VAL A 404 -2.41 -9.29 4.43
C VAL A 404 -2.40 -7.87 4.99
N TYR A 405 -2.20 -6.82 4.17
CA TYR A 405 -2.16 -5.44 4.66
C TYR A 405 -3.45 -4.68 4.36
N ALA A 406 -3.97 -3.96 5.36
CA ALA A 406 -5.21 -3.18 5.23
C ALA A 406 -5.09 -2.00 4.24
N ASP A 407 -3.88 -1.47 4.05
CA ASP A 407 -3.58 -0.36 3.14
C ASP A 407 -3.23 -0.81 1.71
N ALA A 408 -3.15 -2.13 1.45
CA ALA A 408 -2.71 -2.67 0.18
C ALA A 408 -3.84 -2.68 -0.86
N TYR A 409 -3.61 -1.97 -1.96
CA TYR A 409 -4.32 -2.02 -3.23
C TYR A 409 -3.29 -2.26 -4.33
N GLU A 410 -3.65 -2.90 -5.44
CA GLU A 410 -2.67 -3.35 -6.43
C GLU A 410 -1.78 -2.20 -6.95
N TRP A 411 -2.35 -1.02 -7.16
CA TRP A 411 -1.61 0.13 -7.71
C TRP A 411 -0.49 0.65 -6.79
N VAL A 412 -0.66 0.55 -5.47
CA VAL A 412 0.36 1.00 -4.50
C VAL A 412 1.28 -0.15 -4.11
N GLU A 413 0.74 -1.37 -4.03
CA GLU A 413 1.46 -2.53 -3.52
C GLU A 413 2.36 -3.13 -4.60
N ALA A 414 1.88 -3.37 -5.83
CA ALA A 414 2.65 -4.03 -6.88
C ALA A 414 4.00 -3.36 -7.18
N PRO A 415 4.13 -2.03 -7.33
CA PRO A 415 5.44 -1.42 -7.52
C PRO A 415 6.35 -1.52 -6.29
N ASN A 416 5.78 -1.46 -5.09
CA ASN A 416 6.54 -1.63 -3.86
C ASN A 416 7.09 -3.06 -3.70
N VAL A 417 6.38 -4.08 -4.18
CA VAL A 417 6.87 -5.46 -4.13
C VAL A 417 7.71 -5.79 -5.36
N ILE A 418 7.15 -5.74 -6.55
CA ILE A 418 7.82 -6.12 -7.81
C ILE A 418 9.07 -5.25 -8.03
N GLY A 419 8.95 -3.94 -7.85
CA GLY A 419 10.05 -2.99 -8.11
C GLY A 419 11.01 -2.83 -6.94
N MET A 420 10.50 -2.47 -5.76
CA MET A 420 11.36 -2.09 -4.63
C MET A 420 11.85 -3.31 -3.85
N SER A 421 10.93 -4.15 -3.37
CA SER A 421 11.25 -5.25 -2.46
C SER A 421 11.95 -6.40 -3.17
N GLN A 422 11.44 -6.86 -4.32
CA GLN A 422 11.93 -8.04 -5.04
C GLN A 422 12.89 -7.73 -6.19
N PHE A 423 13.04 -6.45 -6.56
CA PHE A 423 13.85 -6.04 -7.72
C PHE A 423 13.50 -6.81 -9.00
N ALA A 424 12.26 -7.23 -9.12
CA ALA A 424 11.78 -8.06 -10.21
C ALA A 424 11.55 -7.27 -11.50
N ASP A 425 11.51 -5.92 -11.44
CA ASP A 425 11.44 -5.01 -12.58
C ASP A 425 12.82 -4.65 -13.18
N GLY A 426 13.90 -5.26 -12.68
CA GLY A 426 15.26 -5.04 -13.19
C GLY A 426 15.82 -3.64 -12.90
N GLY A 427 15.22 -2.90 -11.96
CA GLY A 427 15.72 -1.61 -11.51
C GLY A 427 15.00 -0.41 -12.12
N LEU A 428 13.78 -0.59 -12.59
CA LEU A 428 12.93 0.51 -13.04
C LEU A 428 12.54 1.43 -11.87
N LEU A 429 12.04 0.85 -10.78
CA LEU A 429 11.64 1.58 -9.57
C LEU A 429 12.83 1.85 -8.66
N GLY A 430 13.56 0.82 -8.27
CA GLY A 430 14.70 0.86 -7.37
C GLY A 430 16.02 0.75 -8.11
N SER A 431 16.99 1.65 -7.87
CA SER A 431 18.27 1.65 -8.59
C SER A 431 19.21 0.49 -8.23
N LYS A 432 18.87 -0.31 -7.20
CA LYS A 432 19.58 -1.53 -6.76
C LYS A 432 18.64 -2.40 -5.96
N PRO A 433 18.90 -3.72 -5.86
CA PRO A 433 18.20 -4.55 -4.88
C PRO A 433 18.48 -4.06 -3.46
N TYR A 434 17.46 -4.10 -2.60
CA TYR A 434 17.58 -3.78 -1.17
C TYR A 434 18.04 -5.00 -0.36
N ALA A 435 19.01 -5.74 -0.92
CA ALA A 435 19.61 -6.90 -0.27
C ALA A 435 20.44 -6.48 0.96
N ALA A 436 20.17 -7.09 2.10
CA ALA A 436 20.87 -6.85 3.34
C ALA A 436 21.05 -8.13 4.17
N SER A 437 22.20 -8.25 4.86
CA SER A 437 22.44 -9.32 5.83
C SER A 437 21.76 -9.02 7.17
N GLY A 438 21.74 -9.98 8.09
CA GLY A 438 21.19 -9.81 9.43
C GLY A 438 21.75 -8.63 10.22
N ASN A 439 22.91 -8.10 9.83
CA ASN A 439 23.51 -6.94 10.48
C ASN A 439 22.67 -5.67 10.36
N TYR A 440 21.93 -5.49 9.26
CA TYR A 440 21.00 -4.37 9.12
C TYR A 440 19.88 -4.46 10.16
N ILE A 441 19.25 -5.63 10.26
CA ILE A 441 18.17 -5.88 11.22
C ILE A 441 18.67 -5.67 12.65
N ASN A 442 19.86 -6.20 12.98
CA ASN A 442 20.48 -6.02 14.30
C ASN A 442 20.77 -4.56 14.65
N LYS A 443 21.07 -3.73 13.65
CA LYS A 443 21.32 -2.29 13.86
C LYS A 443 20.03 -1.51 14.11
N MET A 444 18.95 -1.89 13.43
CA MET A 444 17.69 -1.13 13.39
C MET A 444 16.62 -1.71 14.33
N SER A 445 16.91 -2.82 15.03
CA SER A 445 15.95 -3.49 15.91
C SER A 445 16.61 -4.14 17.12
N ASN A 446 15.77 -4.58 18.06
CA ASN A 446 16.19 -5.41 19.20
C ASN A 446 15.88 -6.91 19.01
N HIS A 447 15.32 -7.34 17.89
CA HIS A 447 14.92 -8.73 17.63
C HIS A 447 16.07 -9.74 17.71
N CYS A 448 17.30 -9.33 17.40
CA CYS A 448 18.45 -10.24 17.43
C CYS A 448 18.88 -10.63 18.85
N VAL A 449 18.41 -9.92 19.87
CA VAL A 449 18.77 -10.19 21.28
C VAL A 449 18.15 -11.51 21.77
N THR A 450 16.90 -11.78 21.38
CA THR A 450 16.14 -12.97 21.78
C THR A 450 16.10 -14.07 20.72
N CYS A 451 16.74 -13.83 19.55
CA CYS A 451 16.69 -14.74 18.41
C CYS A 451 17.42 -16.06 18.68
N SER A 452 16.85 -17.17 18.18
CA SER A 452 17.49 -18.50 18.20
C SER A 452 18.78 -18.57 17.40
N TYR A 453 18.95 -17.65 16.43
CA TYR A 453 20.14 -17.51 15.59
C TYR A 453 21.04 -16.38 16.07
N ASP A 454 22.36 -16.58 15.95
CA ASP A 454 23.36 -15.58 16.29
C ASP A 454 23.76 -14.75 15.05
N VAL A 455 23.44 -13.47 15.06
CA VAL A 455 23.74 -12.55 13.96
C VAL A 455 25.25 -12.33 13.74
N LYS A 456 26.09 -12.58 14.76
CA LYS A 456 27.56 -12.47 14.66
C LYS A 456 28.17 -13.66 13.92
N LYS A 457 27.55 -14.84 14.01
CA LYS A 457 27.95 -16.02 13.26
C LYS A 457 27.60 -15.86 11.78
N LYS A 458 28.52 -16.25 10.92
CA LYS A 458 28.39 -16.05 9.47
C LYS A 458 27.89 -17.28 8.73
N THR A 459 28.22 -18.46 9.24
CA THR A 459 27.90 -19.77 8.65
C THR A 459 27.60 -20.79 9.76
N GLY A 460 26.97 -21.91 9.38
CA GLY A 460 26.65 -23.01 10.29
C GLY A 460 25.23 -22.93 10.89
N PRO A 461 24.80 -23.96 11.65
CA PRO A 461 23.39 -24.18 12.00
C PRO A 461 22.79 -23.13 12.96
N LYS A 462 23.61 -22.39 13.69
CA LYS A 462 23.19 -21.31 14.59
C LYS A 462 23.49 -19.92 14.04
N ALA A 463 23.99 -19.81 12.80
CA ALA A 463 24.21 -18.52 12.16
C ALA A 463 22.89 -17.92 11.68
N CYS A 464 22.77 -16.59 11.77
CA CYS A 464 21.62 -15.88 11.19
C CYS A 464 21.49 -16.20 9.69
N PRO A 465 20.35 -16.75 9.23
CA PRO A 465 20.16 -17.15 7.84
C PRO A 465 20.41 -16.00 6.85
N PHE A 466 20.00 -14.78 7.18
CA PHE A 466 20.23 -13.60 6.33
C PHE A 466 21.71 -13.40 5.96
N ASN A 467 22.66 -13.84 6.80
CA ASN A 467 24.08 -13.68 6.53
C ASN A 467 24.55 -14.53 5.35
N SER A 468 24.18 -15.81 5.32
CA SER A 468 24.54 -16.72 4.23
C SER A 468 23.70 -16.49 2.98
N LEU A 469 22.38 -16.26 3.14
CA LEU A 469 21.46 -15.97 2.04
C LEU A 469 21.86 -14.69 1.28
N TYR A 470 22.38 -13.67 1.95
CA TYR A 470 22.88 -12.46 1.31
C TYR A 470 24.01 -12.74 0.29
N TRP A 471 24.99 -13.57 0.69
CA TRP A 471 26.11 -13.91 -0.19
C TRP A 471 25.71 -14.89 -1.30
N ASP A 472 24.81 -15.83 -0.98
CA ASP A 472 24.21 -16.73 -1.97
C ASP A 472 23.41 -15.93 -3.02
N PHE A 473 22.60 -14.96 -2.60
CA PHE A 473 21.86 -14.07 -3.50
C PHE A 473 22.79 -13.34 -4.47
N LEU A 474 23.87 -12.74 -3.97
CA LEU A 474 24.85 -12.07 -4.82
C LEU A 474 25.56 -13.04 -5.77
N HIS A 475 25.89 -14.24 -5.30
CA HIS A 475 26.57 -15.27 -6.10
C HIS A 475 25.67 -15.74 -7.24
N ARG A 476 24.46 -16.21 -6.97
CA ARG A 476 23.55 -16.76 -7.97
C ARG A 476 23.06 -15.72 -9.00
N ASN A 477 22.98 -14.43 -8.61
CA ASN A 477 22.55 -13.35 -9.49
C ASN A 477 23.72 -12.55 -10.09
N LYS A 478 24.98 -13.03 -9.98
CA LYS A 478 26.18 -12.31 -10.38
C LYS A 478 26.12 -11.81 -11.83
N GLU A 479 25.68 -12.64 -12.77
CA GLU A 479 25.64 -12.27 -14.19
C GLU A 479 24.68 -11.11 -14.48
N LYS A 480 23.57 -11.03 -13.75
CA LYS A 480 22.57 -9.96 -13.89
C LYS A 480 22.94 -8.68 -13.13
N LEU A 481 23.61 -8.81 -11.99
CA LEU A 481 23.79 -7.71 -11.04
C LEU A 481 25.22 -7.11 -11.00
N ARG A 482 26.26 -7.82 -11.48
CA ARG A 482 27.67 -7.34 -11.39
C ARG A 482 27.92 -6.01 -12.08
N GLY A 483 27.10 -5.65 -13.06
CA GLY A 483 27.17 -4.37 -13.78
C GLY A 483 26.57 -3.18 -13.02
N ASN A 484 25.92 -3.41 -11.89
CA ASN A 484 25.31 -2.33 -11.10
C ASN A 484 26.38 -1.63 -10.23
N PRO A 485 26.68 -0.32 -10.47
CA PRO A 485 27.72 0.40 -9.74
C PRO A 485 27.51 0.42 -8.22
N ARG A 486 26.26 0.37 -7.76
CA ARG A 486 25.92 0.38 -6.33
C ARG A 486 26.18 -0.96 -5.64
N LEU A 487 26.46 -2.02 -6.38
CA LEU A 487 26.86 -3.35 -5.89
C LEU A 487 28.35 -3.64 -6.09
N ALA A 488 29.13 -2.69 -6.61
CA ALA A 488 30.57 -2.88 -6.86
C ALA A 488 31.35 -3.28 -5.60
N GLN A 489 31.06 -2.65 -4.47
CA GLN A 489 31.72 -2.96 -3.19
C GLN A 489 31.39 -4.38 -2.68
N PRO A 490 30.12 -4.82 -2.58
CA PRO A 490 29.77 -6.20 -2.27
C PRO A 490 30.47 -7.23 -3.17
N TYR A 491 30.44 -7.04 -4.47
CA TYR A 491 31.12 -7.95 -5.40
C TYR A 491 32.64 -7.95 -5.26
N SER A 492 33.26 -6.79 -5.02
CA SER A 492 34.69 -6.71 -4.71
C SER A 492 35.01 -7.45 -3.40
N THR A 493 34.16 -7.35 -2.39
CA THR A 493 34.35 -8.06 -1.13
C THR A 493 34.24 -9.58 -1.33
N TRP A 494 33.22 -10.04 -2.08
CA TRP A 494 33.04 -11.44 -2.42
C TRP A 494 34.27 -12.00 -3.17
N GLY A 495 34.76 -11.29 -4.19
CA GLY A 495 35.91 -11.71 -4.97
C GLY A 495 37.26 -11.75 -4.22
N ARG A 496 37.34 -11.14 -3.02
CA ARG A 496 38.53 -11.19 -2.15
C ARG A 496 38.46 -12.30 -1.09
N MET A 497 37.31 -12.95 -0.93
CA MET A 497 37.19 -14.10 -0.03
C MET A 497 37.90 -15.31 -0.66
N SER A 498 38.49 -16.16 0.18
CA SER A 498 39.00 -17.46 -0.27
C SER A 498 37.85 -18.35 -0.77
N ASP A 499 38.17 -19.27 -1.68
CA ASP A 499 37.18 -20.22 -2.23
C ASP A 499 36.52 -21.04 -1.11
N ASP A 500 37.27 -21.49 -0.12
CA ASP A 500 36.73 -22.22 1.05
C ASP A 500 35.71 -21.36 1.80
N ARG A 501 35.98 -20.06 1.98
CA ARG A 501 35.07 -19.15 2.67
C ARG A 501 33.81 -18.87 1.87
N GLN A 502 33.92 -18.72 0.56
CA GLN A 502 32.77 -18.60 -0.31
C GLN A 502 31.90 -19.87 -0.25
N GLN A 503 32.54 -21.05 -0.30
CA GLN A 503 31.83 -22.33 -0.24
C GLN A 503 31.11 -22.52 1.11
N GLU A 504 31.72 -22.15 2.23
CA GLU A 504 31.06 -22.18 3.56
C GLU A 504 29.73 -21.38 3.56
N TYR A 505 29.71 -20.18 2.95
CA TYR A 505 28.49 -19.38 2.84
C TYR A 505 27.43 -20.08 1.98
N LEU A 506 27.82 -20.60 0.81
CA LEU A 506 26.91 -21.27 -0.11
C LEU A 506 26.32 -22.56 0.49
N ASP A 507 27.14 -23.37 1.17
CA ASP A 507 26.69 -24.59 1.86
C ASP A 507 25.75 -24.28 3.02
N SER A 508 26.04 -23.23 3.78
CA SER A 508 25.17 -22.77 4.87
C SER A 508 23.80 -22.28 4.34
N ALA A 509 23.80 -21.51 3.25
CA ALA A 509 22.57 -21.07 2.58
C ALA A 509 21.78 -22.25 2.01
N ALA A 510 22.43 -23.15 1.27
CA ALA A 510 21.80 -24.34 0.70
C ALA A 510 21.19 -25.26 1.78
N THR A 511 21.87 -25.42 2.92
CA THR A 511 21.38 -26.21 4.06
C THR A 511 20.12 -25.57 4.66
N PHE A 512 20.10 -24.25 4.79
CA PHE A 512 18.92 -23.54 5.29
C PHE A 512 17.76 -23.62 4.30
N LEU A 513 17.99 -23.33 3.02
CA LEU A 513 16.97 -23.32 1.96
C LEU A 513 16.30 -24.69 1.71
N LYS A 514 16.95 -25.81 2.08
CA LYS A 514 16.36 -27.16 2.01
C LYS A 514 15.33 -27.43 3.10
N ARG A 515 15.25 -26.57 4.12
CA ARG A 515 14.33 -26.71 5.26
C ARG A 515 13.10 -25.82 5.14
N LEU A 516 13.11 -24.93 4.16
CA LEU A 516 11.97 -24.09 3.78
C LEU A 516 11.00 -24.90 2.92
#